data_792caf31065160d297a08cea896ac0a3
#
_entry.id   792caf31065160d297a08cea896ac0a3
#
_cell.length_a   1.000
_cell.length_b   1.000
_cell.length_c   1.000
_cell.angle_alpha   90.00
_cell.angle_beta   90.00
_cell.angle_gamma   90.00
#
_symmetry.space_group_name_H-M   'P 1'
#
loop_
_entity.id
_entity.type
_entity.pdbx_description
1 polymer ?
#
loop_
_entity_poly.entity_id
_entity_poly.type
_entity_poly.pdbx_seq_one_letter_code
_entity_poly.pdbx_strand_id
1 'polypeptide(L)'
;MTTELTVLAWGCVLALVHIFAAAQVRTSQYGTTWNMGARDEELPPARPIVGRLERAQANFFESFPLVIAAILIVQAAGLNSRWTAIGAVVWLVARVAYLPLYALGIPVVRTIVFMASLVGLLMVLTPALF
;
A
#
# COMPACT_ATOMS: atom_id res chain seq x y z
N MET A 1 -5.37 -12.55 -18.29
CA MET A 1 -4.95 -11.50 -17.31
C MET A 1 -3.56 -11.01 -17.67
N THR A 2 -3.40 -9.72 -17.86
CA THR A 2 -2.07 -9.14 -18.01
C THR A 2 -1.34 -9.13 -16.66
N THR A 3 -0.02 -9.00 -16.70
CA THR A 3 0.79 -8.86 -15.47
C THR A 3 0.32 -7.66 -14.65
N GLU A 4 0.03 -6.54 -15.29
CA GLU A 4 -0.43 -5.31 -14.65
C GLU A 4 -1.75 -5.52 -13.91
N LEU A 5 -2.72 -6.19 -14.53
CA LEU A 5 -3.99 -6.48 -13.86
C LEU A 5 -3.82 -7.48 -12.72
N THR A 6 -2.95 -8.46 -12.88
CA THR A 6 -2.62 -9.42 -11.81
C THR A 6 -1.99 -8.69 -10.62
N VAL A 7 -1.06 -7.77 -10.88
CA VAL A 7 -0.46 -6.92 -9.85
C VAL A 7 -1.54 -6.08 -9.16
N LEU A 8 -2.46 -5.52 -9.91
CA LEU A 8 -3.55 -4.72 -9.35
C LEU A 8 -4.43 -5.57 -8.41
N ALA A 9 -4.75 -6.79 -8.80
CA ALA A 9 -5.50 -7.72 -7.95
C ALA A 9 -4.77 -8.01 -6.63
N TRP A 10 -3.45 -8.28 -6.69
CA TRP A 10 -2.63 -8.45 -5.48
C TRP A 10 -2.48 -7.17 -4.68
N GLY A 11 -2.51 -6.02 -5.35
CA GLY A 11 -2.59 -4.72 -4.68
C GLY A 11 -3.84 -4.58 -3.82
N CYS A 12 -4.98 -5.07 -4.31
CA CYS A 12 -6.22 -5.11 -3.52
C CYS A 12 -6.07 -6.02 -2.29
N VAL A 13 -5.41 -7.16 -2.44
CA VAL A 13 -5.11 -8.05 -1.31
C VAL A 13 -4.21 -7.33 -0.31
N LEU A 14 -3.18 -6.65 -0.78
CA LEU A 14 -2.29 -5.88 0.08
C LEU A 14 -3.04 -4.75 0.81
N ALA A 15 -3.99 -4.09 0.16
CA ALA A 15 -4.86 -3.10 0.79
C ALA A 15 -5.63 -3.72 1.97
N LEU A 16 -6.19 -4.91 1.78
CA LEU A 16 -6.87 -5.64 2.85
C LEU A 16 -5.91 -6.00 3.98
N VAL A 17 -4.69 -6.40 3.67
CA VAL A 17 -3.65 -6.69 4.68
C VAL A 17 -3.37 -5.44 5.52
N HIS A 18 -3.23 -4.28 4.91
CA HIS A 18 -3.05 -3.01 5.65
C HIS A 18 -4.22 -2.73 6.59
N ILE A 19 -5.44 -2.88 6.10
CA ILE A 19 -6.66 -2.63 6.88
C ILE A 19 -6.71 -3.55 8.10
N PHE A 20 -6.53 -4.86 7.88
CA PHE A 20 -6.62 -5.84 8.96
C PHE A 20 -5.44 -5.76 9.93
N ALA A 21 -4.22 -5.50 9.45
CA ALA A 21 -3.05 -5.35 10.33
C ALA A 21 -3.22 -4.16 11.29
N ALA A 22 -3.63 -3.00 10.77
CA ALA A 22 -3.86 -1.81 11.59
C ALA A 22 -5.02 -2.03 12.57
N ALA A 23 -6.11 -2.64 12.10
CA ALA A 23 -7.26 -2.96 12.94
C ALA A 23 -6.90 -3.95 14.05
N GLN A 24 -6.11 -4.97 13.75
CA GLN A 24 -5.69 -6.00 14.70
C GLN A 24 -4.87 -5.41 15.86
N VAL A 25 -3.87 -4.60 15.55
CA VAL A 25 -3.02 -4.02 16.62
C VAL A 25 -3.78 -2.98 17.44
N ARG A 26 -4.65 -2.20 16.81
CA ARG A 26 -5.51 -1.22 17.49
C ARG A 26 -6.48 -1.92 18.43
N THR A 27 -7.16 -2.96 17.96
CA THR A 27 -8.07 -3.77 18.78
C THR A 27 -7.33 -4.49 19.89
N SER A 28 -6.12 -4.97 19.65
CA SER A 28 -5.25 -5.59 20.65
C SER A 28 -4.93 -4.62 21.81
N GLN A 29 -4.77 -3.34 21.51
CA GLN A 29 -4.49 -2.33 22.54
C GLN A 29 -5.76 -1.86 23.26
N TYR A 30 -6.82 -1.54 22.52
CA TYR A 30 -7.99 -0.84 23.06
C TYR A 30 -9.17 -1.76 23.37
N GLY A 31 -9.16 -3.00 22.87
CA GLY A 31 -10.15 -4.01 23.15
C GLY A 31 -11.29 -4.11 22.13
N THR A 32 -11.95 -5.26 22.11
CA THR A 32 -13.05 -5.54 21.17
C THR A 32 -14.30 -4.72 21.47
N THR A 33 -14.58 -4.44 22.74
CA THR A 33 -15.73 -3.61 23.15
C THR A 33 -15.59 -2.20 22.58
N TRP A 34 -14.38 -1.61 22.70
CA TRP A 34 -14.09 -0.32 22.09
C TRP A 34 -14.24 -0.37 20.57
N ASN A 35 -13.71 -1.42 19.93
CA ASN A 35 -13.74 -1.55 18.47
C ASN A 35 -15.17 -1.59 17.93
N MET A 36 -16.07 -2.29 18.61
CA MET A 36 -17.48 -2.44 18.20
C MET A 36 -18.38 -1.29 18.67
N GLY A 37 -17.90 -0.42 19.57
CA GLY A 37 -18.63 0.69 20.11
C GLY A 37 -18.52 1.97 19.28
N ALA A 38 -19.02 3.07 19.85
CA ALA A 38 -19.00 4.39 19.21
C ALA A 38 -17.62 5.02 19.19
N ARG A 39 -16.68 4.53 20.00
CA ARG A 39 -15.28 5.00 20.10
C ARG A 39 -15.16 6.44 20.58
N ASP A 40 -16.08 6.87 21.44
CA ASP A 40 -16.11 8.24 21.95
C ASP A 40 -15.22 8.44 23.19
N GLU A 41 -14.77 7.35 23.81
CA GLU A 41 -13.95 7.39 25.03
C GLU A 41 -12.58 8.02 24.77
N GLU A 42 -12.07 8.75 25.77
CA GLU A 42 -10.66 9.15 25.78
C GLU A 42 -9.80 7.89 25.94
N LEU A 43 -8.83 7.73 25.03
CA LEU A 43 -7.95 6.58 25.02
C LEU A 43 -6.53 6.97 25.41
N PRO A 44 -5.77 6.05 26.04
CA PRO A 44 -4.33 6.27 26.20
C PRO A 44 -3.67 6.39 24.84
N PRO A 45 -2.47 7.03 24.76
CA PRO A 45 -1.75 7.14 23.50
C PRO A 45 -1.51 5.78 22.86
N ALA A 46 -1.62 5.72 21.53
CA ALA A 46 -1.35 4.50 20.77
C ALA A 46 0.07 4.00 20.98
N ARG A 47 0.23 2.69 21.18
CA ARG A 47 1.57 2.07 21.17
C ARG A 47 2.25 2.35 19.84
N PRO A 48 3.60 2.38 19.79
CA PRO A 48 4.31 2.67 18.54
C PRO A 48 3.90 1.80 17.36
N ILE A 49 3.65 0.52 17.57
CA ILE A 49 3.22 -0.39 16.50
C ILE A 49 1.86 0.00 15.92
N VAL A 50 0.93 0.47 16.73
CA VAL A 50 -0.39 0.92 16.28
C VAL A 50 -0.24 2.13 15.36
N GLY A 51 0.49 3.15 15.81
CA GLY A 51 0.74 4.35 15.01
C GLY A 51 1.48 4.06 13.71
N ARG A 52 2.47 3.16 13.75
CA ARG A 52 3.23 2.76 12.55
C ARG A 52 2.34 2.09 11.51
N LEU A 53 1.51 1.14 11.91
CA LEU A 53 0.62 0.44 10.98
C LEU A 53 -0.48 1.34 10.44
N GLU A 54 -1.00 2.26 11.26
CA GLU A 54 -1.97 3.26 10.78
C GLU A 54 -1.36 4.20 9.74
N ARG A 55 -0.11 4.66 9.97
CA ARG A 55 0.59 5.50 9.00
C ARG A 55 0.96 4.74 7.73
N ALA A 56 1.34 3.47 7.86
CA ALA A 56 1.61 2.62 6.70
C ALA A 56 0.35 2.45 5.84
N GLN A 57 -0.80 2.23 6.47
CA GLN A 57 -2.09 2.16 5.80
C GLN A 57 -2.42 3.46 5.09
N ALA A 58 -2.31 4.59 5.77
CA ALA A 58 -2.58 5.91 5.19
C ALA A 58 -1.68 6.16 3.98
N ASN A 59 -0.39 5.87 4.08
CA ASN A 59 0.55 6.02 2.98
C ASN A 59 0.19 5.12 1.78
N PHE A 60 -0.20 3.88 2.04
CA PHE A 60 -0.62 2.97 0.97
C PHE A 60 -1.84 3.53 0.23
N PHE A 61 -2.86 3.96 0.97
CA PHE A 61 -4.09 4.47 0.36
C PHE A 61 -3.94 5.85 -0.30
N GLU A 62 -2.90 6.60 0.01
CA GLU A 62 -2.57 7.83 -0.74
C GLU A 62 -2.05 7.52 -2.14
N SER A 63 -1.26 6.47 -2.31
CA SER A 63 -0.62 6.13 -3.59
C SER A 63 -1.38 5.09 -4.40
N PHE A 64 -2.15 4.22 -3.78
CA PHE A 64 -2.84 3.13 -4.47
C PHE A 64 -3.84 3.62 -5.53
N PRO A 65 -4.64 4.67 -5.32
CA PRO A 65 -5.50 5.20 -6.38
C PRO A 65 -4.74 5.58 -7.65
N LEU A 66 -3.52 6.09 -7.51
CA LEU A 66 -2.67 6.44 -8.65
C LEU A 66 -2.24 5.18 -9.43
N VAL A 67 -1.91 4.11 -8.72
CA VAL A 67 -1.55 2.83 -9.33
C VAL A 67 -2.75 2.21 -10.04
N ILE A 68 -3.92 2.24 -9.40
CA ILE A 68 -5.17 1.77 -10.01
C ILE A 68 -5.42 2.52 -11.32
N ALA A 69 -5.36 3.85 -11.28
CA ALA A 69 -5.58 4.67 -12.46
C ALA A 69 -4.55 4.39 -13.55
N ALA A 70 -3.26 4.32 -13.20
CA ALA A 70 -2.18 4.06 -14.15
C ALA A 70 -2.34 2.71 -14.86
N ILE A 71 -2.59 1.66 -14.11
CA ILE A 71 -2.78 0.32 -14.68
C ILE A 71 -4.01 0.27 -15.58
N LEU A 72 -5.12 0.87 -15.16
CA LEU A 72 -6.35 0.88 -15.95
C LEU A 72 -6.22 1.72 -17.22
N ILE A 73 -5.51 2.85 -17.18
CA ILE A 73 -5.21 3.65 -18.36
C ILE A 73 -4.41 2.85 -19.37
N VAL A 74 -3.33 2.23 -18.94
CA VAL A 74 -2.46 1.41 -19.79
C VAL A 74 -3.25 0.25 -20.39
N GLN A 75 -4.07 -0.40 -19.60
CA GLN A 75 -4.89 -1.53 -20.03
C GLN A 75 -5.94 -1.08 -21.05
N ALA A 76 -6.67 -0.01 -20.78
CA ALA A 76 -7.72 0.50 -21.64
C ALA A 76 -7.17 1.03 -22.97
N ALA A 77 -5.99 1.64 -22.94
CA ALA A 77 -5.34 2.19 -24.12
C ALA A 77 -4.53 1.17 -24.92
N GLY A 78 -4.42 -0.07 -24.44
CA GLY A 78 -3.64 -1.10 -25.11
C GLY A 78 -2.15 -0.84 -25.12
N LEU A 79 -1.64 -0.18 -24.08
CA LEU A 79 -0.22 0.22 -23.95
C LEU A 79 0.61 -0.75 -23.11
N ASN A 80 0.06 -1.91 -22.78
CA ASN A 80 0.77 -2.93 -22.03
C ASN A 80 2.04 -3.37 -22.78
N SER A 81 3.13 -3.47 -22.03
CA SER A 81 4.43 -3.86 -22.55
C SER A 81 5.23 -4.57 -21.45
N ARG A 82 6.40 -5.08 -21.83
CA ARG A 82 7.33 -5.61 -20.83
C ARG A 82 7.75 -4.53 -19.82
N TRP A 83 7.88 -3.30 -20.28
CA TRP A 83 8.23 -2.16 -19.44
C TRP A 83 7.16 -1.88 -18.37
N THR A 84 5.89 -1.81 -18.76
CA THR A 84 4.80 -1.60 -17.83
C THR A 84 4.61 -2.78 -16.88
N ALA A 85 4.81 -3.99 -17.35
CA ALA A 85 4.76 -5.19 -16.52
C ALA A 85 5.84 -5.18 -15.44
N ILE A 86 7.08 -4.84 -15.80
CA ILE A 86 8.19 -4.72 -14.84
C ILE A 86 7.87 -3.62 -13.82
N GLY A 87 7.41 -2.46 -14.28
CA GLY A 87 7.04 -1.36 -13.40
C GLY A 87 5.97 -1.76 -12.36
N ALA A 88 4.94 -2.47 -12.81
CA ALA A 88 3.90 -2.95 -11.92
C ALA A 88 4.44 -3.93 -10.87
N VAL A 89 5.28 -4.87 -11.27
CA VAL A 89 5.92 -5.81 -10.34
C VAL A 89 6.84 -5.10 -9.36
N VAL A 90 7.63 -4.15 -9.81
CA VAL A 90 8.51 -3.33 -8.94
C VAL A 90 7.68 -2.62 -7.88
N TRP A 91 6.56 -2.00 -8.29
CA TRP A 91 5.66 -1.36 -7.34
C TRP A 91 5.16 -2.35 -6.28
N LEU A 92 4.64 -3.49 -6.71
CA LEU A 92 4.05 -4.47 -5.78
C LEU A 92 5.09 -5.02 -4.81
N VAL A 93 6.24 -5.46 -5.30
CA VAL A 93 7.32 -6.02 -4.46
C VAL A 93 7.79 -4.99 -3.46
N ALA A 94 8.00 -3.74 -3.89
CA ALA A 94 8.41 -2.67 -3.01
C ALA A 94 7.35 -2.40 -1.92
N ARG A 95 6.06 -2.40 -2.28
CA ARG A 95 4.98 -2.16 -1.30
C ARG A 95 4.79 -3.32 -0.33
N VAL A 96 4.98 -4.56 -0.77
CA VAL A 96 4.98 -5.71 0.13
C VAL A 96 6.13 -5.61 1.14
N ALA A 97 7.32 -5.24 0.69
CA ALA A 97 8.48 -5.05 1.59
C ALA A 97 8.30 -3.84 2.52
N TYR A 98 7.63 -2.79 2.06
CA TYR A 98 7.43 -1.56 2.82
C TYR A 98 6.67 -1.78 4.13
N LEU A 99 5.65 -2.62 4.12
CA LEU A 99 4.81 -2.85 5.29
C LEU A 99 5.58 -3.37 6.51
N PRO A 100 6.35 -4.48 6.42
CA PRO A 100 7.13 -4.96 7.56
C PRO A 100 8.26 -3.97 7.94
N LEU A 101 8.87 -3.28 6.98
CA LEU A 101 9.88 -2.27 7.28
C LEU A 101 9.30 -1.12 8.09
N TYR A 102 8.11 -0.67 7.76
CA TYR A 102 7.44 0.38 8.52
C TYR A 102 7.03 -0.11 9.91
N ALA A 103 6.45 -1.32 9.98
CA ALA A 103 6.04 -1.92 11.25
C ALA A 103 7.19 -2.06 12.24
N LEU A 104 8.38 -2.43 11.75
CA LEU A 104 9.60 -2.56 12.56
C LEU A 104 10.27 -1.21 12.85
N GLY A 105 9.81 -0.12 12.25
CA GLY A 105 10.35 1.21 12.47
C GLY A 105 11.73 1.46 11.86
N ILE A 106 12.05 0.79 10.75
CA ILE A 106 13.32 0.96 10.05
C ILE A 106 13.23 2.21 9.15
N PRO A 107 13.99 3.31 9.42
CA PRO A 107 13.65 4.59 8.79
C PRO A 107 14.19 4.78 7.37
N VAL A 108 15.48 4.57 7.12
CA VAL A 108 16.11 4.92 5.83
C VAL A 108 15.75 3.91 4.74
N VAL A 109 15.85 2.63 5.04
CA VAL A 109 15.52 1.54 4.09
C VAL A 109 14.06 1.63 3.67
N ARG A 110 13.17 1.93 4.60
CA ARG A 110 11.76 2.18 4.32
C ARG A 110 11.55 3.26 3.27
N THR A 111 12.25 4.39 3.40
CA THR A 111 12.15 5.50 2.45
C THR A 111 12.66 5.10 1.06
N ILE A 112 13.77 4.38 0.99
CA ILE A 112 14.34 3.90 -0.27
C ILE A 112 13.35 2.95 -0.96
N VAL A 113 12.75 2.04 -0.22
CA VAL A 113 11.75 1.09 -0.75
C VAL A 113 10.51 1.83 -1.23
N PHE A 114 10.04 2.83 -0.49
CA PHE A 114 8.95 3.68 -0.94
C PHE A 114 9.26 4.38 -2.26
N MET A 115 10.45 4.96 -2.40
CA MET A 115 10.88 5.60 -3.65
C MET A 115 10.94 4.59 -4.80
N ALA A 116 11.38 3.36 -4.54
CA ALA A 116 11.36 2.30 -5.54
C ALA A 116 9.94 2.00 -6.03
N SER A 117 8.95 2.02 -5.13
CA SER A 117 7.55 1.84 -5.51
C SER A 117 7.05 2.96 -6.43
N LEU A 118 7.46 4.20 -6.18
CA LEU A 118 7.12 5.32 -7.05
C LEU A 118 7.78 5.20 -8.42
N VAL A 119 9.01 4.70 -8.50
CA VAL A 119 9.68 4.40 -9.78
C VAL A 119 8.85 3.36 -10.56
N GLY A 120 8.38 2.32 -9.91
CA GLY A 120 7.51 1.32 -10.55
C GLY A 120 6.23 1.94 -11.10
N LEU A 121 5.58 2.80 -10.33
CA LEU A 121 4.40 3.54 -10.78
C LEU A 121 4.70 4.42 -12.02
N LEU A 122 5.81 5.15 -11.99
CA LEU A 122 6.21 5.99 -13.12
C LEU A 122 6.50 5.16 -14.37
N MET A 123 7.09 3.99 -14.22
CA MET A 123 7.30 3.06 -15.34
C MET A 123 5.98 2.66 -16.00
N VAL A 124 4.95 2.40 -15.20
CA VAL A 124 3.61 2.08 -15.74
C VAL A 124 3.02 3.29 -16.47
N LEU A 125 3.17 4.49 -15.93
CA LEU A 125 2.60 5.71 -16.49
C LEU A 125 3.31 6.19 -17.76
N THR A 126 4.59 5.94 -17.91
CA THR A 126 5.42 6.51 -18.96
C THR A 126 4.82 6.36 -20.37
N PRO A 127 4.34 5.17 -20.80
CA PRO A 127 3.77 5.04 -22.16
C PRO A 127 2.49 5.85 -22.38
N ALA A 128 1.78 6.19 -21.32
CA ALA A 128 0.57 7.00 -21.42
C ALA A 128 0.88 8.50 -21.51
N LEU A 129 2.07 8.92 -21.08
CA LEU A 129 2.49 10.33 -21.05
C LEU A 129 3.32 10.72 -22.27
N PHE A 130 4.00 9.78 -22.88
CA PHE A 130 4.91 9.99 -24.00
C PHE A 130 4.64 8.99 -25.12
#